data_9978a57f7db98d050d3418bcc101f12e
#
_entry.id   9978a57f7db98d050d3418bcc101f12e
#
_cell.length_a   1.000
_cell.length_b   1.000
_cell.length_c   1.000
_cell.angle_alpha   90.00
_cell.angle_beta   90.00
_cell.angle_gamma   90.00
#
_symmetry.space_group_name_H-M   'P 1'
#
loop_
_entity.id
_entity.type
_entity.pdbx_description
1 polymer ?
#
loop_
_entity_poly.entity_id
_entity_poly.type
_entity_poly.pdbx_seq_one_letter_code
_entity_poly.pdbx_strand_id
1 'polypeptide(L)'
;MMLTNYCNYIEKGIRLKLYSLNNEAYIFTKPCCHMTHNLIPTEISKFTKLDSIDIADIMNIQPMQYYRNYFKNNEGLHPACVSCINYESKGLESPRLSINKVDNKDYDISRLDVVLGNSCNLACPFCSSHASSLIEKLSNKLDSQDRPVGWIPLKEVHDFDQPQSNHTSSTIAEILKHYKVHTLKLIGGEPFLKENWDGISDVIDEGYCNDLHLEITTNGTIINDKIINSLAKVKSVNISISVDSVGDNYEFIRWPHRWEKMYNNLNYLNNKDLDNIRVTIFNLVNIFNFEYLPQIEKIHSELKYPISWSCEIQPITHLQNYQNLPAHIINYVKSQIKTESLQQALLPINHNHSKESLKNEFKVLLAQRKMKAKDVIGPMTREYFNL
;
A
#
# COMPACT_ATOMS: atom_id res chain seq x y z
N MET A 1 6.00 13.27 -30.40
CA MET A 1 6.90 12.23 -29.91
C MET A 1 6.16 10.90 -30.00
N MET A 2 6.55 9.99 -30.89
CA MET A 2 5.89 8.68 -30.95
C MET A 2 6.15 7.98 -29.62
N LEU A 3 5.09 7.64 -28.90
CA LEU A 3 5.16 6.80 -27.71
C LEU A 3 5.69 5.42 -28.15
N THR A 4 6.92 5.10 -27.80
CA THR A 4 7.43 3.75 -28.06
C THR A 4 6.60 2.73 -27.27
N ASN A 5 6.19 1.62 -27.88
CA ASN A 5 5.40 0.57 -27.24
C ASN A 5 6.18 -0.18 -26.15
N TYR A 6 7.46 0.11 -25.96
CA TYR A 6 8.32 -0.60 -25.04
C TYR A 6 8.03 -0.27 -23.58
N CYS A 7 7.96 -1.29 -22.76
CA CYS A 7 7.80 -1.17 -21.31
C CYS A 7 8.51 -2.34 -20.60
N ASN A 8 9.54 -2.06 -19.83
CA ASN A 8 10.29 -3.05 -19.06
C ASN A 8 9.41 -3.84 -18.07
N TYR A 9 8.33 -3.24 -17.55
CA TYR A 9 7.37 -3.99 -16.72
C TYR A 9 6.67 -5.09 -17.50
N ILE A 10 6.33 -4.86 -18.77
CA ILE A 10 5.66 -5.88 -19.62
C ILE A 10 6.63 -7.02 -19.95
N GLU A 11 7.89 -6.70 -20.20
CA GLU A 11 8.90 -7.69 -20.58
C GLU A 11 9.35 -8.56 -19.40
N LYS A 12 9.74 -7.93 -18.29
CA LYS A 12 10.40 -8.58 -17.16
C LYS A 12 9.81 -8.20 -15.79
N GLY A 13 8.63 -7.57 -15.74
CA GLY A 13 7.94 -7.23 -14.51
C GLY A 13 6.93 -8.31 -14.11
N ILE A 14 6.76 -8.48 -12.79
CA ILE A 14 5.78 -9.39 -12.20
C ILE A 14 5.16 -8.72 -11.00
N ARG A 15 3.82 -8.62 -10.98
CA ARG A 15 3.08 -8.39 -9.75
C ARG A 15 2.47 -9.71 -9.29
N LEU A 16 2.82 -10.12 -8.10
CA LEU A 16 2.49 -11.41 -7.53
C LEU A 16 1.58 -11.27 -6.31
N LYS A 17 0.48 -12.02 -6.29
CA LYS A 17 -0.33 -12.26 -5.09
C LYS A 17 -0.66 -13.76 -5.04
N LEU A 18 -0.32 -14.40 -3.94
CA LEU A 18 -0.60 -15.81 -3.72
C LEU A 18 -1.87 -15.98 -2.88
N TYR A 19 -2.62 -17.02 -3.20
CA TYR A 19 -3.83 -17.42 -2.50
C TYR A 19 -3.79 -18.92 -2.23
N SER A 20 -4.54 -19.37 -1.23
CA SER A 20 -4.79 -20.78 -0.99
C SER A 20 -6.28 -21.04 -0.94
N LEU A 21 -6.69 -22.11 -1.60
CA LEU A 21 -8.05 -22.64 -1.55
C LEU A 21 -7.97 -24.16 -1.45
N ASN A 22 -8.62 -24.74 -0.45
CA ASN A 22 -8.65 -26.21 -0.23
C ASN A 22 -7.24 -26.86 -0.19
N ASN A 23 -6.26 -26.18 0.43
CA ASN A 23 -4.85 -26.56 0.46
C ASN A 23 -4.13 -26.55 -0.91
N GLU A 24 -4.72 -25.95 -1.91
CA GLU A 24 -4.09 -25.73 -3.21
C GLU A 24 -3.61 -24.27 -3.33
N ALA A 25 -2.46 -24.06 -3.96
CA ALA A 25 -1.92 -22.72 -4.21
C ALA A 25 -2.43 -22.15 -5.53
N TYR A 26 -2.84 -20.91 -5.49
CA TYR A 26 -3.28 -20.13 -6.65
C TYR A 26 -2.50 -18.84 -6.75
N ILE A 27 -2.22 -18.42 -7.96
CA ILE A 27 -1.55 -17.16 -8.25
C ILE A 27 -2.49 -16.20 -8.96
N PHE A 28 -2.47 -14.95 -8.52
CA PHE A 28 -2.92 -13.82 -9.31
C PHE A 28 -1.71 -12.99 -9.71
N THR A 29 -1.49 -12.81 -11.01
CA THR A 29 -0.35 -12.06 -11.51
C THR A 29 -0.71 -11.17 -12.69
N LYS A 30 0.05 -10.09 -12.84
CA LYS A 30 0.06 -9.19 -13.98
C LYS A 30 1.45 -8.57 -14.12
N PRO A 31 1.84 -8.04 -15.28
CA PRO A 31 3.18 -7.50 -15.48
C PRO A 31 3.49 -6.27 -14.60
N CYS A 32 2.47 -5.48 -14.22
CA CYS A 32 2.68 -4.18 -13.59
C CYS A 32 1.63 -3.86 -12.54
N CYS A 33 2.04 -3.28 -11.40
CA CYS A 33 1.12 -2.83 -10.35
C CYS A 33 0.23 -1.65 -10.75
N HIS A 34 0.66 -0.83 -11.71
CA HIS A 34 -0.07 0.34 -12.19
C HIS A 34 -1.20 0.04 -13.19
N MET A 35 -1.31 -1.20 -13.65
CA MET A 35 -2.40 -1.60 -14.55
C MET A 35 -3.72 -1.72 -13.79
N THR A 36 -4.79 -1.15 -14.35
CA THR A 36 -6.13 -1.22 -13.76
C THR A 36 -6.81 -2.55 -14.03
N HIS A 37 -7.50 -3.11 -13.03
CA HIS A 37 -8.19 -4.40 -13.16
C HIS A 37 -9.45 -4.34 -14.04
N ASN A 38 -10.17 -3.23 -14.01
CA ASN A 38 -11.47 -3.09 -14.69
C ASN A 38 -11.38 -3.15 -16.22
N LEU A 39 -10.17 -3.09 -16.78
CA LEU A 39 -9.93 -3.14 -18.22
C LEU A 39 -9.22 -4.44 -18.65
N ILE A 40 -9.13 -5.41 -17.74
CA ILE A 40 -8.64 -6.75 -18.04
C ILE A 40 -9.84 -7.63 -18.36
N PRO A 41 -9.84 -8.36 -19.50
CA PRO A 41 -10.88 -9.34 -19.77
C PRO A 41 -11.03 -10.32 -18.59
N THR A 42 -12.26 -10.58 -18.17
CA THR A 42 -12.56 -11.46 -17.01
C THR A 42 -11.97 -12.86 -17.17
N GLU A 43 -11.82 -13.34 -18.39
CA GLU A 43 -11.21 -14.63 -18.72
C GLU A 43 -9.70 -14.66 -18.43
N ILE A 44 -9.04 -13.49 -18.44
CA ILE A 44 -7.58 -13.35 -18.25
C ILE A 44 -7.26 -13.02 -16.80
N SER A 45 -8.21 -12.43 -16.05
CA SER A 45 -8.06 -12.09 -14.64
C SER A 45 -8.25 -13.28 -13.68
N LYS A 46 -8.29 -14.52 -14.20
CA LYS A 46 -8.50 -15.72 -13.39
C LYS A 46 -7.26 -16.10 -12.59
N PHE A 47 -7.50 -16.66 -11.42
CA PHE A 47 -6.46 -17.31 -10.64
C PHE A 47 -5.96 -18.55 -11.36
N THR A 48 -4.64 -18.69 -11.43
CA THR A 48 -3.98 -19.87 -11.99
C THR A 48 -3.55 -20.77 -10.84
N LYS A 49 -3.98 -22.04 -10.86
CA LYS A 49 -3.46 -23.04 -9.93
C LYS A 49 -1.99 -23.30 -10.25
N LEU A 50 -1.18 -23.40 -9.20
CA LEU A 50 0.24 -23.71 -9.31
C LEU A 50 0.52 -25.08 -8.73
N ASP A 51 1.12 -25.94 -9.53
CA ASP A 51 1.69 -27.21 -9.06
C ASP A 51 3.09 -27.00 -8.50
N SER A 52 3.83 -26.02 -9.01
CA SER A 52 5.10 -25.53 -8.49
C SER A 52 5.24 -24.03 -8.80
N ILE A 53 6.07 -23.30 -8.03
CA ILE A 53 6.30 -21.88 -8.27
C ILE A 53 7.63 -21.74 -8.98
N ASP A 54 7.60 -21.84 -10.32
CA ASP A 54 8.71 -21.46 -11.19
C ASP A 54 8.40 -20.12 -11.87
N ILE A 55 9.38 -19.22 -11.90
CA ILE A 55 9.24 -17.92 -12.57
C ILE A 55 9.02 -18.08 -14.06
N ALA A 56 9.65 -19.07 -14.71
CA ALA A 56 9.43 -19.34 -16.12
C ALA A 56 7.96 -19.70 -16.39
N ASP A 57 7.35 -20.51 -15.51
CA ASP A 57 5.94 -20.84 -15.61
C ASP A 57 5.05 -19.61 -15.37
N ILE A 58 5.34 -18.82 -14.32
CA ILE A 58 4.61 -17.57 -14.04
C ILE A 58 4.69 -16.59 -15.22
N MET A 59 5.87 -16.45 -15.82
CA MET A 59 6.06 -15.56 -16.97
C MET A 59 5.33 -16.06 -18.24
N ASN A 60 4.98 -17.33 -18.30
CA ASN A 60 4.34 -17.96 -19.46
C ASN A 60 2.84 -18.22 -19.28
N ILE A 61 2.24 -17.92 -18.12
CA ILE A 61 0.79 -18.04 -17.95
C ILE A 61 0.01 -17.07 -18.85
N GLN A 62 -1.25 -17.42 -19.13
CA GLN A 62 -2.11 -16.68 -20.07
C GLN A 62 -2.16 -15.16 -19.81
N PRO A 63 -2.33 -14.65 -18.58
CA PRO A 63 -2.35 -13.20 -18.35
C PRO A 63 -1.06 -12.49 -18.77
N MET A 64 0.09 -13.09 -18.50
CA MET A 64 1.38 -12.51 -18.86
C MET A 64 1.62 -12.51 -20.37
N GLN A 65 1.29 -13.62 -21.03
CA GLN A 65 1.39 -13.74 -22.49
C GLN A 65 0.44 -12.79 -23.22
N TYR A 66 -0.79 -12.61 -22.71
CA TYR A 66 -1.76 -11.67 -23.29
C TYR A 66 -1.19 -10.26 -23.39
N TYR A 67 -0.65 -9.72 -22.30
CA TYR A 67 -0.09 -8.37 -22.31
C TYR A 67 1.15 -8.25 -23.20
N ARG A 68 2.05 -9.23 -23.17
CA ARG A 68 3.22 -9.23 -24.05
C ARG A 68 2.83 -9.27 -25.53
N ASN A 69 1.87 -10.11 -25.91
CA ASN A 69 1.36 -10.18 -27.27
C ASN A 69 0.66 -8.88 -27.67
N TYR A 70 -0.10 -8.26 -26.76
CA TYR A 70 -0.70 -6.96 -27.04
C TYR A 70 0.35 -5.91 -27.40
N PHE A 71 1.37 -5.73 -26.55
CA PHE A 71 2.43 -4.75 -26.78
C PHE A 71 3.30 -5.05 -28.01
N LYS A 72 3.45 -6.31 -28.35
CA LYS A 72 4.18 -6.73 -29.55
C LYS A 72 3.42 -6.43 -30.85
N ASN A 73 2.09 -6.52 -30.81
CA ASN A 73 1.25 -6.47 -32.01
C ASN A 73 0.50 -5.15 -32.19
N ASN A 74 0.56 -4.21 -31.25
CA ASN A 74 -0.17 -2.94 -31.30
C ASN A 74 0.79 -1.75 -31.20
N GLU A 75 0.40 -0.61 -31.80
CA GLU A 75 1.18 0.63 -31.82
C GLU A 75 0.89 1.57 -30.61
N GLY A 76 0.29 1.10 -29.54
CA GLY A 76 -0.07 1.94 -28.41
C GLY A 76 -0.02 1.23 -27.08
N LEU A 77 -0.19 1.99 -26.00
CA LEU A 77 -0.31 1.41 -24.67
C LEU A 77 -1.67 0.72 -24.51
N HIS A 78 -1.67 -0.39 -23.78
CA HIS A 78 -2.92 -1.08 -23.44
C HIS A 78 -3.82 -0.14 -22.60
N PRO A 79 -5.16 -0.12 -22.80
CA PRO A 79 -6.07 0.71 -21.99
C PRO A 79 -5.92 0.54 -20.48
N ALA A 80 -5.54 -0.64 -19.99
CA ALA A 80 -5.23 -0.87 -18.58
C ALA A 80 -4.02 -0.05 -18.07
N CYS A 81 -3.22 0.55 -18.95
CA CYS A 81 -2.10 1.43 -18.61
C CYS A 81 -2.54 2.90 -18.41
N VAL A 82 -3.80 3.14 -18.03
CA VAL A 82 -4.40 4.47 -17.90
C VAL A 82 -3.55 5.43 -17.04
N SER A 83 -2.89 4.95 -16.01
CA SER A 83 -1.99 5.76 -15.19
C SER A 83 -0.84 6.32 -16.02
N CYS A 84 -0.11 5.48 -16.75
CA CYS A 84 0.98 5.93 -17.63
C CYS A 84 0.48 6.84 -18.75
N ILE A 85 -0.66 6.49 -19.36
CA ILE A 85 -1.29 7.31 -20.42
C ILE A 85 -1.58 8.72 -19.89
N ASN A 86 -2.16 8.83 -18.68
CA ASN A 86 -2.50 10.13 -18.08
C ASN A 86 -1.27 10.97 -17.72
N TYR A 87 -0.18 10.36 -17.25
CA TYR A 87 1.07 11.08 -16.99
C TYR A 87 1.68 11.59 -18.30
N GLU A 88 1.83 10.70 -19.29
CA GLU A 88 2.50 11.02 -20.55
C GLU A 88 1.71 12.01 -21.41
N SER A 89 0.37 11.96 -21.37
CA SER A 89 -0.48 12.97 -22.06
C SER A 89 -0.31 14.38 -21.51
N LYS A 90 0.14 14.50 -20.26
CA LYS A 90 0.44 15.79 -19.60
C LYS A 90 1.92 16.19 -19.71
N GLY A 91 2.74 15.44 -20.46
CA GLY A 91 4.18 15.64 -20.56
C GLY A 91 4.95 15.28 -19.27
N LEU A 92 4.34 14.51 -18.36
CA LEU A 92 4.96 14.08 -17.12
C LEU A 92 5.62 12.71 -17.29
N GLU A 93 6.64 12.46 -16.49
CA GLU A 93 7.29 11.14 -16.45
C GLU A 93 6.37 10.10 -15.80
N SER A 94 6.03 9.07 -16.57
CA SER A 94 5.22 7.94 -16.09
C SER A 94 6.08 6.86 -15.43
N PRO A 95 5.48 5.97 -14.60
CA PRO A 95 6.17 4.80 -14.07
C PRO A 95 6.86 3.95 -15.16
N ARG A 96 6.26 3.85 -16.35
CA ARG A 96 6.83 3.15 -17.50
C ARG A 96 8.11 3.82 -18.00
N LEU A 97 8.09 5.14 -18.17
CA LEU A 97 9.26 5.88 -18.63
C LEU A 97 10.41 5.81 -17.60
N SER A 98 10.07 5.84 -16.33
CA SER A 98 11.05 5.70 -15.24
C SER A 98 11.73 4.33 -15.27
N ILE A 99 10.95 3.23 -15.32
CA ILE A 99 11.53 1.88 -15.35
C ILE A 99 12.32 1.60 -16.64
N ASN A 100 11.96 2.21 -17.76
CA ASN A 100 12.69 2.03 -19.03
C ASN A 100 14.08 2.68 -19.01
N LYS A 101 14.38 3.57 -18.07
CA LYS A 101 15.72 4.13 -17.86
C LYS A 101 16.66 3.18 -17.11
N VAL A 102 16.11 2.15 -16.49
CA VAL A 102 16.89 1.15 -15.76
C VAL A 102 17.55 0.19 -16.75
N ASP A 103 18.86 0.08 -16.69
CA ASP A 103 19.55 -1.00 -17.42
C ASP A 103 19.32 -2.32 -16.68
N ASN A 104 18.51 -3.18 -17.29
CA ASN A 104 18.08 -4.44 -16.70
C ASN A 104 18.53 -5.67 -17.51
N LYS A 105 19.55 -5.51 -18.37
CA LYS A 105 20.03 -6.60 -19.24
C LYS A 105 20.50 -7.81 -18.45
N ASP A 106 21.14 -7.55 -17.32
CA ASP A 106 21.75 -8.59 -16.46
C ASP A 106 20.78 -9.14 -15.40
N TYR A 107 19.50 -8.76 -15.44
CA TYR A 107 18.49 -9.23 -14.51
C TYR A 107 17.46 -10.12 -15.20
N ASP A 108 17.03 -11.19 -14.53
CA ASP A 108 15.96 -12.06 -14.98
C ASP A 108 14.61 -11.38 -14.83
N ILE A 109 14.44 -10.64 -13.71
CA ILE A 109 13.24 -9.91 -13.35
C ILE A 109 13.60 -8.45 -13.11
N SER A 110 13.05 -7.52 -13.90
CA SER A 110 13.29 -6.09 -13.73
C SER A 110 12.58 -5.55 -12.48
N ARG A 111 11.37 -6.07 -12.19
CA ARG A 111 10.59 -5.68 -11.02
C ARG A 111 9.67 -6.79 -10.56
N LEU A 112 9.73 -7.12 -9.29
CA LEU A 112 8.84 -8.04 -8.60
C LEU A 112 8.03 -7.28 -7.54
N ASP A 113 6.75 -7.03 -7.81
CA ASP A 113 5.82 -6.41 -6.87
C ASP A 113 5.04 -7.50 -6.13
N VAL A 114 5.25 -7.65 -4.85
CA VAL A 114 4.63 -8.71 -4.03
C VAL A 114 3.61 -8.16 -3.06
N VAL A 115 2.42 -8.76 -3.05
CA VAL A 115 1.42 -8.57 -2.00
C VAL A 115 1.55 -9.72 -1.00
N LEU A 116 2.09 -9.44 0.18
CA LEU A 116 2.44 -10.42 1.23
C LEU A 116 1.24 -11.01 2.00
N GLY A 117 0.03 -10.99 1.41
CA GLY A 117 -1.16 -11.45 2.11
C GLY A 117 -1.74 -10.40 3.06
N ASN A 118 -2.44 -10.86 4.11
CA ASN A 118 -3.14 -9.97 5.05
C ASN A 118 -2.62 -9.99 6.49
N SER A 119 -1.53 -10.68 6.79
CA SER A 119 -0.95 -10.62 8.12
C SER A 119 -0.59 -9.18 8.48
N CYS A 120 -1.33 -8.59 9.41
CA CYS A 120 -1.15 -7.22 9.87
C CYS A 120 -1.62 -7.09 11.32
N ASN A 121 -0.88 -6.32 12.09
CA ASN A 121 -1.16 -6.06 13.51
C ASN A 121 -2.00 -4.78 13.75
N LEU A 122 -2.47 -4.10 12.68
CA LEU A 122 -3.30 -2.90 12.77
C LEU A 122 -4.67 -3.09 12.11
N ALA A 123 -5.67 -2.32 12.58
CA ALA A 123 -7.00 -2.23 12.01
C ALA A 123 -7.33 -0.78 11.65
N CYS A 124 -6.67 -0.26 10.61
CA CYS A 124 -6.89 1.09 10.12
C CYS A 124 -8.26 1.24 9.46
N PRO A 125 -8.99 2.38 9.63
CA PRO A 125 -10.36 2.53 9.11
C PRO A 125 -10.49 2.34 7.61
N PHE A 126 -9.52 2.83 6.85
CA PHE A 126 -9.48 2.80 5.37
C PHE A 126 -8.79 1.55 4.81
N CYS A 127 -8.57 0.53 5.64
CA CYS A 127 -8.04 -0.77 5.23
C CYS A 127 -9.16 -1.80 5.14
N SER A 128 -8.84 -3.02 4.71
CA SER A 128 -9.80 -4.11 4.55
C SER A 128 -9.25 -5.45 5.03
N SER A 129 -10.11 -6.44 5.14
CA SER A 129 -9.77 -7.82 5.50
C SER A 129 -8.74 -8.46 4.55
N HIS A 130 -8.67 -7.99 3.31
CA HIS A 130 -7.66 -8.45 2.34
C HIS A 130 -6.23 -8.03 2.67
N ALA A 131 -6.05 -7.02 3.51
CA ALA A 131 -4.75 -6.47 3.87
C ALA A 131 -4.53 -6.40 5.39
N SER A 132 -5.51 -6.86 6.21
CA SER A 132 -5.36 -6.93 7.66
C SER A 132 -6.09 -8.12 8.27
N SER A 133 -5.31 -9.04 8.83
CA SER A 133 -5.83 -10.18 9.60
C SER A 133 -6.52 -9.73 10.90
N LEU A 134 -6.15 -8.59 11.45
CA LEU A 134 -6.84 -8.01 12.60
C LEU A 134 -8.23 -7.51 12.20
N ILE A 135 -8.36 -6.82 11.05
CA ILE A 135 -9.67 -6.43 10.51
C ILE A 135 -10.51 -7.67 10.23
N GLU A 136 -9.95 -8.70 9.59
CA GLU A 136 -10.66 -9.96 9.33
C GLU A 136 -11.21 -10.57 10.63
N LYS A 137 -10.37 -10.64 11.66
CA LYS A 137 -10.77 -11.14 12.98
C LYS A 137 -11.87 -10.31 13.63
N LEU A 138 -11.84 -8.99 13.48
CA LEU A 138 -12.83 -8.07 14.04
C LEU A 138 -14.14 -8.11 13.26
N SER A 139 -14.08 -8.04 11.94
CA SER A 139 -15.26 -8.03 11.07
C SER A 139 -16.07 -9.32 11.18
N ASN A 140 -15.42 -10.46 11.43
CA ASN A 140 -16.11 -11.73 11.69
C ASN A 140 -16.90 -11.77 13.01
N LYS A 141 -16.63 -10.85 13.95
CA LYS A 141 -17.29 -10.76 15.26
C LYS A 141 -18.42 -9.72 15.31
N LEU A 142 -18.51 -8.89 14.29
CA LEU A 142 -19.46 -7.78 14.22
C LEU A 142 -20.59 -8.13 13.25
N ASP A 143 -21.80 -7.74 13.60
CA ASP A 143 -22.93 -7.74 12.68
C ASP A 143 -22.68 -6.73 11.55
N SER A 144 -23.26 -6.94 10.38
CA SER A 144 -22.98 -6.13 9.18
C SER A 144 -23.22 -4.63 9.38
N GLN A 145 -24.22 -4.24 10.17
CA GLN A 145 -24.57 -2.87 10.50
C GLN A 145 -23.57 -2.18 11.45
N ASP A 146 -22.80 -2.97 12.20
CA ASP A 146 -21.83 -2.51 13.21
C ASP A 146 -20.38 -2.52 12.69
N ARG A 147 -20.21 -2.85 11.41
CA ARG A 147 -18.89 -2.86 10.76
C ARG A 147 -18.54 -1.49 10.20
N PRO A 148 -17.30 -1.02 10.36
CA PRO A 148 -16.77 0.10 9.59
C PRO A 148 -16.87 -0.17 8.09
N VAL A 149 -16.98 0.89 7.30
CA VAL A 149 -17.02 0.80 5.84
C VAL A 149 -15.77 0.11 5.30
N GLY A 150 -15.96 -0.89 4.44
CA GLY A 150 -14.86 -1.67 3.86
C GLY A 150 -14.37 -2.85 4.72
N TRP A 151 -14.89 -3.01 5.95
CA TRP A 151 -14.54 -4.16 6.81
C TRP A 151 -15.49 -5.33 6.54
N ILE A 152 -15.29 -5.98 5.40
CA ILE A 152 -16.09 -7.13 4.98
C ILE A 152 -15.28 -8.40 5.25
N PRO A 153 -15.81 -9.40 5.99
CA PRO A 153 -15.13 -10.68 6.18
C PRO A 153 -14.82 -11.36 4.85
N LEU A 154 -13.65 -11.97 4.73
CA LEU A 154 -13.22 -12.63 3.49
C LEU A 154 -14.19 -13.70 3.02
N LYS A 155 -14.82 -14.43 3.95
CA LYS A 155 -15.86 -15.43 3.66
C LYS A 155 -17.11 -14.86 2.96
N GLU A 156 -17.35 -13.54 3.04
CA GLU A 156 -18.49 -12.86 2.41
C GLU A 156 -18.12 -12.25 1.04
N VAL A 157 -16.83 -12.23 0.68
CA VAL A 157 -16.36 -11.58 -0.55
C VAL A 157 -16.31 -12.55 -1.74
N HIS A 158 -15.59 -13.64 -1.65
CA HIS A 158 -15.57 -14.76 -2.65
C HIS A 158 -14.69 -15.91 -2.12
N ASP A 159 -14.92 -17.12 -2.65
CA ASP A 159 -14.21 -18.35 -2.27
C ASP A 159 -12.70 -18.31 -2.54
N PHE A 160 -12.21 -17.45 -3.45
CA PHE A 160 -10.81 -17.33 -3.86
C PHE A 160 -10.02 -16.22 -3.14
N ASP A 161 -10.65 -15.44 -2.28
CA ASP A 161 -10.05 -14.26 -1.69
C ASP A 161 -9.43 -14.49 -0.29
N GLN A 162 -8.97 -15.70 -0.02
CA GLN A 162 -8.24 -15.99 1.21
C GLN A 162 -6.73 -15.84 0.99
N PRO A 163 -6.11 -14.67 1.29
CA PRO A 163 -4.68 -14.50 1.15
C PRO A 163 -3.95 -15.34 2.22
N GLN A 164 -2.96 -16.13 1.79
CA GLN A 164 -2.08 -16.85 2.71
C GLN A 164 -0.70 -16.19 2.76
N SER A 165 -0.33 -15.70 3.95
CA SER A 165 0.92 -14.99 4.16
C SER A 165 2.14 -15.92 4.26
N ASN A 166 2.01 -17.08 4.92
CA ASN A 166 3.16 -17.92 5.24
C ASN A 166 3.85 -18.54 4.02
N HIS A 167 3.10 -18.82 2.96
CA HIS A 167 3.67 -19.34 1.71
C HIS A 167 4.32 -18.24 0.86
N THR A 168 3.90 -16.99 1.01
CA THR A 168 4.40 -15.89 0.18
C THR A 168 5.86 -15.57 0.51
N SER A 169 6.24 -15.49 1.78
CA SER A 169 7.61 -15.19 2.19
C SER A 169 8.61 -16.25 1.71
N SER A 170 8.30 -17.54 1.90
CA SER A 170 9.15 -18.65 1.43
C SER A 170 9.26 -18.70 -0.08
N THR A 171 8.15 -18.44 -0.80
CA THR A 171 8.16 -18.35 -2.26
C THR A 171 9.07 -17.23 -2.76
N ILE A 172 8.99 -16.05 -2.12
CA ILE A 172 9.86 -14.93 -2.49
C ILE A 172 11.33 -15.25 -2.19
N ALA A 173 11.60 -15.92 -1.06
CA ALA A 173 12.94 -16.38 -0.72
C ALA A 173 13.50 -17.30 -1.82
N GLU A 174 12.73 -18.29 -2.29
CA GLU A 174 13.15 -19.18 -3.38
C GLU A 174 13.36 -18.42 -4.71
N ILE A 175 12.48 -17.47 -5.03
CA ILE A 175 12.67 -16.63 -6.23
C ILE A 175 14.01 -15.86 -6.13
N LEU A 176 14.31 -15.25 -4.99
CA LEU A 176 15.53 -14.45 -4.80
C LEU A 176 16.81 -15.29 -4.80
N LYS A 177 16.73 -16.57 -4.43
CA LYS A 177 17.87 -17.51 -4.52
C LYS A 177 18.20 -17.92 -5.96
N HIS A 178 17.19 -18.05 -6.80
CA HIS A 178 17.34 -18.64 -8.13
C HIS A 178 17.33 -17.62 -9.26
N TYR A 179 16.79 -16.41 -9.05
CA TYR A 179 16.63 -15.39 -10.08
C TYR A 179 17.21 -14.06 -9.66
N LYS A 180 17.89 -13.40 -10.57
CA LYS A 180 18.45 -12.07 -10.36
C LYS A 180 17.34 -11.01 -10.51
N VAL A 181 16.85 -10.50 -9.39
CA VAL A 181 15.80 -9.48 -9.33
C VAL A 181 16.41 -8.10 -9.18
N HIS A 182 16.06 -7.15 -10.07
CA HIS A 182 16.54 -5.78 -9.94
C HIS A 182 15.82 -5.04 -8.81
N THR A 183 14.49 -5.00 -8.85
CA THR A 183 13.68 -4.33 -7.83
C THR A 183 12.65 -5.28 -7.23
N LEU A 184 12.65 -5.41 -5.91
CA LEU A 184 11.61 -6.07 -5.14
C LEU A 184 10.77 -5.03 -4.40
N LYS A 185 9.45 -5.06 -4.58
CA LYS A 185 8.51 -4.23 -3.82
C LYS A 185 7.64 -5.11 -2.93
N LEU A 186 7.64 -4.83 -1.63
CA LEU A 186 6.85 -5.52 -0.63
C LEU A 186 5.70 -4.63 -0.15
N ILE A 187 4.47 -5.11 -0.33
CA ILE A 187 3.24 -4.44 0.10
C ILE A 187 2.23 -5.48 0.61
N GLY A 188 1.14 -5.00 1.20
CA GLY A 188 0.05 -5.85 1.73
C GLY A 188 0.38 -6.40 3.12
N GLY A 189 -0.60 -6.45 4.01
CA GLY A 189 -0.37 -6.74 5.41
C GLY A 189 0.67 -5.83 6.04
N GLU A 190 1.51 -6.37 6.92
CA GLU A 190 2.70 -5.69 7.46
C GLU A 190 3.96 -6.48 7.08
N PRO A 191 4.83 -5.95 6.22
CA PRO A 191 6.02 -6.68 5.73
C PRO A 191 6.99 -7.13 6.83
N PHE A 192 7.12 -6.36 7.92
CA PHE A 192 8.07 -6.67 8.99
C PHE A 192 7.53 -7.60 10.07
N LEU A 193 6.30 -8.12 9.94
CA LEU A 193 5.88 -9.25 10.76
C LEU A 193 6.73 -10.48 10.45
N LYS A 194 7.02 -11.27 11.49
CA LYS A 194 7.92 -12.43 11.41
C LYS A 194 7.57 -13.37 10.24
N GLU A 195 6.31 -13.72 10.10
CA GLU A 195 5.81 -14.61 9.04
C GLU A 195 5.97 -14.05 7.63
N ASN A 196 6.07 -12.74 7.48
CA ASN A 196 6.24 -12.05 6.20
C ASN A 196 7.71 -11.75 5.89
N TRP A 197 8.56 -11.60 6.92
CA TRP A 197 9.91 -11.08 6.77
C TRP A 197 11.01 -12.13 6.89
N ASP A 198 10.91 -13.11 7.81
CA ASP A 198 12.03 -13.99 8.16
C ASP A 198 12.63 -14.69 6.93
N GLY A 199 11.82 -15.34 6.07
CA GLY A 199 12.35 -16.01 4.88
C GLY A 199 13.07 -15.06 3.90
N ILE A 200 12.59 -13.83 3.77
CA ILE A 200 13.22 -12.81 2.92
C ILE A 200 14.51 -12.31 3.55
N SER A 201 14.49 -12.02 4.87
CA SER A 201 15.71 -11.57 5.57
C SER A 201 16.83 -12.62 5.58
N ASP A 202 16.48 -13.90 5.70
CA ASP A 202 17.46 -14.98 5.67
C ASP A 202 18.22 -15.01 4.33
N VAL A 203 17.52 -14.89 3.21
CA VAL A 203 18.14 -14.84 1.86
C VAL A 203 18.98 -13.59 1.67
N ILE A 204 18.54 -12.44 2.18
CA ILE A 204 19.34 -11.21 2.20
C ILE A 204 20.60 -11.43 3.03
N ASP A 205 20.48 -12.01 4.21
CA ASP A 205 21.57 -12.24 5.15
C ASP A 205 22.59 -13.27 4.63
N GLU A 206 22.15 -14.24 3.82
CA GLU A 206 22.98 -15.19 3.09
C GLU A 206 23.72 -14.58 1.88
N GLY A 207 23.41 -13.34 1.49
CA GLY A 207 24.15 -12.60 0.44
C GLY A 207 23.63 -12.77 -0.98
N TYR A 208 22.44 -13.36 -1.18
CA TYR A 208 21.84 -13.52 -2.52
C TYR A 208 21.31 -12.19 -3.12
N CYS A 209 21.20 -11.14 -2.32
CA CYS A 209 20.48 -9.91 -2.66
C CYS A 209 21.36 -8.65 -2.71
N ASN A 210 22.67 -8.75 -2.88
CA ASN A 210 23.59 -7.60 -2.80
C ASN A 210 23.29 -6.50 -3.84
N ASP A 211 22.80 -6.85 -5.02
CA ASP A 211 22.43 -5.92 -6.11
C ASP A 211 20.97 -5.49 -6.09
N LEU A 212 20.17 -5.94 -5.10
CA LEU A 212 18.74 -5.72 -5.03
C LEU A 212 18.39 -4.27 -4.63
N HIS A 213 17.46 -3.67 -5.35
CA HIS A 213 16.75 -2.47 -4.92
C HIS A 213 15.44 -2.89 -4.23
N LEU A 214 15.28 -2.53 -2.96
CA LEU A 214 14.13 -2.95 -2.15
C LEU A 214 13.21 -1.76 -1.85
N GLU A 215 11.93 -1.91 -2.15
CA GLU A 215 10.87 -0.95 -1.82
C GLU A 215 9.91 -1.59 -0.82
N ILE A 216 9.69 -0.96 0.32
CA ILE A 216 8.83 -1.49 1.38
C ILE A 216 7.81 -0.44 1.79
N THR A 217 6.53 -0.83 1.84
CA THR A 217 5.49 -0.03 2.50
C THR A 217 5.13 -0.72 3.80
N THR A 218 5.41 -0.06 4.93
CA THR A 218 5.21 -0.60 6.28
C THR A 218 4.33 0.32 7.12
N ASN A 219 3.67 -0.24 8.12
CA ASN A 219 2.99 0.53 9.15
C ASN A 219 3.94 1.08 10.23
N GLY A 220 5.23 0.73 10.18
CA GLY A 220 6.28 1.25 11.05
C GLY A 220 6.21 0.80 12.52
N THR A 221 5.34 -0.15 12.85
CA THR A 221 5.20 -0.62 14.24
C THR A 221 6.36 -1.52 14.69
N ILE A 222 7.07 -2.12 13.74
CA ILE A 222 8.17 -3.06 13.96
C ILE A 222 9.41 -2.50 13.26
N ILE A 223 10.22 -1.76 13.99
CA ILE A 223 11.53 -1.24 13.55
C ILE A 223 12.54 -1.62 14.62
N ASN A 224 13.61 -2.32 14.23
CA ASN A 224 14.67 -2.75 15.15
C ASN A 224 15.98 -2.99 14.42
N ASP A 225 17.06 -3.19 15.18
CA ASP A 225 18.40 -3.39 14.63
C ASP A 225 18.49 -4.63 13.73
N LYS A 226 17.79 -5.72 14.02
CA LYS A 226 17.79 -6.92 13.16
C LYS A 226 17.32 -6.59 11.75
N ILE A 227 16.19 -5.89 11.63
CA ILE A 227 15.62 -5.47 10.35
C ILE A 227 16.57 -4.53 9.63
N ILE A 228 17.06 -3.48 10.32
CA ILE A 228 17.94 -2.48 9.72
C ILE A 228 19.25 -3.12 9.25
N ASN A 229 19.84 -4.03 10.01
CA ASN A 229 21.06 -4.73 9.64
C ASN A 229 20.88 -5.62 8.39
N SER A 230 19.75 -6.29 8.22
CA SER A 230 19.45 -7.02 6.99
C SER A 230 19.26 -6.06 5.81
N LEU A 231 18.52 -4.96 6.00
CA LEU A 231 18.31 -3.95 4.97
C LEU A 231 19.60 -3.25 4.52
N ALA A 232 20.59 -3.12 5.40
CA ALA A 232 21.88 -2.54 5.06
C ALA A 232 22.71 -3.38 4.06
N LYS A 233 22.35 -4.66 3.86
CA LYS A 233 23.09 -5.59 2.99
C LYS A 233 22.64 -5.55 1.53
N VAL A 234 21.54 -4.90 1.20
CA VAL A 234 21.08 -4.76 -0.18
C VAL A 234 21.58 -3.45 -0.80
N LYS A 235 21.53 -3.33 -2.12
CA LYS A 235 22.07 -2.18 -2.83
C LYS A 235 21.39 -0.85 -2.46
N SER A 236 20.09 -0.84 -2.37
CA SER A 236 19.35 0.33 -1.87
C SER A 236 17.98 -0.07 -1.34
N VAL A 237 17.47 0.69 -0.38
CA VAL A 237 16.16 0.50 0.23
C VAL A 237 15.37 1.80 0.24
N ASN A 238 14.12 1.74 -0.21
CA ASN A 238 13.14 2.81 -0.03
C ASN A 238 12.03 2.32 0.92
N ILE A 239 11.96 2.89 2.11
CA ILE A 239 10.93 2.56 3.10
C ILE A 239 9.87 3.67 3.11
N SER A 240 8.62 3.32 2.82
CA SER A 240 7.47 4.19 3.01
C SER A 240 6.76 3.82 4.31
N ILE A 241 6.86 4.67 5.33
CA ILE A 241 6.22 4.45 6.64
C ILE A 241 4.87 5.17 6.65
N SER A 242 3.80 4.41 6.84
CA SER A 242 2.44 4.94 6.89
C SER A 242 2.12 5.46 8.30
N VAL A 243 2.04 6.77 8.47
CA VAL A 243 1.81 7.43 9.78
C VAL A 243 0.38 7.96 9.90
N ASP A 244 -0.09 8.74 8.96
CA ASP A 244 -1.44 9.31 8.78
C ASP A 244 -1.91 10.29 9.84
N SER A 245 -1.37 10.31 11.04
CA SER A 245 -1.72 11.29 12.08
C SER A 245 -0.70 11.33 13.22
N VAL A 246 -1.03 12.07 14.29
CA VAL A 246 -0.20 12.28 15.48
C VAL A 246 -1.04 12.17 16.76
N GLY A 247 -0.38 11.90 17.90
CA GLY A 247 -1.03 11.84 19.19
C GLY A 247 -2.19 10.83 19.28
N ASP A 248 -3.23 11.18 20.03
CA ASP A 248 -4.39 10.31 20.23
C ASP A 248 -5.18 10.04 18.93
N ASN A 249 -5.15 10.97 17.97
CA ASN A 249 -5.76 10.75 16.66
C ASN A 249 -4.99 9.69 15.86
N TYR A 250 -3.65 9.62 15.97
CA TYR A 250 -2.88 8.51 15.42
C TYR A 250 -3.35 7.16 16.00
N GLU A 251 -3.52 7.09 17.34
CA GLU A 251 -3.97 5.87 18.02
C GLU A 251 -5.39 5.45 17.60
N PHE A 252 -6.22 6.42 17.25
CA PHE A 252 -7.52 6.14 16.67
C PHE A 252 -7.41 5.59 15.25
N ILE A 253 -6.57 6.14 14.39
CA ILE A 253 -6.44 5.74 12.99
C ILE A 253 -5.62 4.44 12.86
N ARG A 254 -4.48 4.36 13.52
CA ARG A 254 -3.54 3.23 13.45
C ARG A 254 -3.71 2.25 14.61
N TRP A 255 -4.97 2.06 15.04
CA TRP A 255 -5.33 1.19 16.16
C TRP A 255 -4.90 -0.27 15.94
N PRO A 256 -4.35 -0.96 16.97
CA PRO A 256 -4.21 -0.55 18.38
C PRO A 256 -2.81 0.00 18.74
N HIS A 257 -2.04 0.53 17.81
CA HIS A 257 -0.70 1.02 18.06
C HIS A 257 -0.72 2.37 18.81
N ARG A 258 0.31 2.60 19.63
CA ARG A 258 0.44 3.83 20.45
C ARG A 258 1.32 4.84 19.75
N TRP A 259 0.94 6.13 19.82
CA TRP A 259 1.70 7.23 19.22
C TRP A 259 3.13 7.32 19.75
N GLU A 260 3.32 7.19 21.06
CA GLU A 260 4.63 7.24 21.69
C GLU A 260 5.61 6.22 21.06
N LYS A 261 5.13 4.99 20.83
CA LYS A 261 5.94 3.94 20.20
C LYS A 261 6.28 4.28 18.75
N MET A 262 5.32 4.82 17.99
CA MET A 262 5.56 5.26 16.61
C MET A 262 6.58 6.39 16.58
N TYR A 263 6.42 7.39 17.43
CA TYR A 263 7.35 8.53 17.51
C TYR A 263 8.77 8.10 17.89
N ASN A 264 8.89 7.14 18.81
CA ASN A 264 10.17 6.53 19.16
C ASN A 264 10.80 5.77 17.99
N ASN A 265 10.01 5.02 17.19
CA ASN A 265 10.51 4.35 15.98
C ASN A 265 10.98 5.35 14.92
N LEU A 266 10.26 6.44 14.72
CA LEU A 266 10.67 7.50 13.80
C LEU A 266 11.96 8.19 14.25
N ASN A 267 12.08 8.52 15.55
CA ASN A 267 13.30 9.08 16.12
C ASN A 267 14.47 8.11 16.06
N TYR A 268 14.25 6.82 16.29
CA TYR A 268 15.27 5.79 16.15
C TYR A 268 15.86 5.81 14.74
N LEU A 269 15.01 5.80 13.71
CA LEU A 269 15.45 5.91 12.31
C LEU A 269 16.12 7.25 12.01
N ASN A 270 15.59 8.36 12.56
CA ASN A 270 16.13 9.70 12.36
C ASN A 270 17.56 9.88 12.89
N ASN A 271 17.93 9.11 13.90
CA ASN A 271 19.25 9.13 14.53
C ASN A 271 20.22 8.06 14.01
N LYS A 272 19.76 7.21 13.05
CA LYS A 272 20.64 6.23 12.39
C LYS A 272 21.33 6.85 11.18
N ASP A 273 22.55 6.44 10.96
CA ASP A 273 23.24 6.67 9.70
C ASP A 273 22.89 5.53 8.73
N LEU A 274 22.17 5.86 7.67
CA LEU A 274 21.55 4.91 6.78
C LEU A 274 21.93 5.23 5.33
N ASP A 275 23.16 4.88 4.93
CA ASP A 275 23.74 5.25 3.63
C ASP A 275 22.91 4.75 2.43
N ASN A 276 22.41 3.51 2.50
CA ASN A 276 21.64 2.89 1.43
C ASN A 276 20.12 2.88 1.67
N ILE A 277 19.64 3.41 2.82
CA ILE A 277 18.22 3.37 3.21
C ILE A 277 17.64 4.78 3.13
N ARG A 278 16.62 4.95 2.30
CA ARG A 278 15.80 6.17 2.23
C ARG A 278 14.46 5.91 2.89
N VAL A 279 14.08 6.78 3.81
CA VAL A 279 12.79 6.72 4.50
C VAL A 279 11.91 7.86 4.02
N THR A 280 10.67 7.54 3.68
CA THR A 280 9.61 8.51 3.36
C THR A 280 8.45 8.28 4.30
N ILE A 281 7.92 9.33 4.90
CA ILE A 281 6.71 9.26 5.70
C ILE A 281 5.51 9.46 4.77
N PHE A 282 4.63 8.49 4.75
CA PHE A 282 3.42 8.50 3.93
C PHE A 282 2.20 8.80 4.77
N ASN A 283 1.35 9.73 4.30
CA ASN A 283 0.10 10.09 4.94
C ASN A 283 -1.06 10.02 3.94
N LEU A 284 -2.08 9.25 4.29
CA LEU A 284 -3.36 9.22 3.57
C LEU A 284 -4.31 10.24 4.20
N VAL A 285 -4.66 11.29 3.45
CA VAL A 285 -5.58 12.33 3.90
C VAL A 285 -7.02 11.82 3.83
N ASN A 286 -7.73 11.86 4.95
CA ASN A 286 -9.10 11.33 5.08
C ASN A 286 -9.92 12.14 6.11
N ILE A 287 -11.20 11.81 6.28
CA ILE A 287 -12.10 12.53 7.22
C ILE A 287 -11.64 12.46 8.68
N PHE A 288 -10.87 11.44 9.06
CA PHE A 288 -10.49 11.24 10.46
C PHE A 288 -9.27 12.08 10.86
N ASN A 289 -8.36 12.38 9.91
CA ASN A 289 -7.14 13.13 10.19
C ASN A 289 -7.13 14.56 9.64
N PHE A 290 -8.16 14.98 8.91
CA PHE A 290 -8.14 16.24 8.17
C PHE A 290 -7.85 17.47 9.07
N GLU A 291 -8.47 17.56 10.24
CA GLU A 291 -8.21 18.64 11.19
C GLU A 291 -6.84 18.57 11.88
N TYR A 292 -6.16 17.42 11.79
CA TYR A 292 -4.83 17.22 12.35
C TYR A 292 -3.69 17.49 11.35
N LEU A 293 -3.98 17.81 10.09
CA LEU A 293 -2.95 18.07 9.07
C LEU A 293 -1.92 19.13 9.50
N PRO A 294 -2.29 20.26 10.12
CA PRO A 294 -1.32 21.24 10.60
C PRO A 294 -0.38 20.69 11.70
N GLN A 295 -0.89 19.82 12.59
CA GLN A 295 -0.07 19.15 13.60
C GLN A 295 0.85 18.10 12.99
N ILE A 296 0.37 17.37 11.98
CA ILE A 296 1.18 16.42 11.21
C ILE A 296 2.33 17.16 10.53
N GLU A 297 2.08 18.27 9.85
CA GLU A 297 3.13 19.12 9.25
C GLU A 297 4.17 19.56 10.27
N LYS A 298 3.74 19.98 11.47
CA LYS A 298 4.64 20.41 12.53
C LYS A 298 5.60 19.30 12.96
N ILE A 299 5.08 18.10 13.26
CA ILE A 299 5.89 16.95 13.67
C ILE A 299 6.85 16.54 12.53
N HIS A 300 6.38 16.56 11.29
CA HIS A 300 7.23 16.21 10.16
C HIS A 300 8.34 17.24 9.91
N SER A 301 8.13 18.50 10.22
CA SER A 301 9.18 19.50 10.12
C SER A 301 10.36 19.26 11.07
N GLU A 302 10.14 18.48 12.15
CA GLU A 302 11.16 18.07 13.12
C GLU A 302 11.97 16.85 12.62
N LEU A 303 11.46 16.12 11.64
CA LEU A 303 12.09 14.92 11.08
C LEU A 303 12.84 15.25 9.78
N LYS A 304 13.99 14.63 9.56
CA LYS A 304 14.83 14.85 8.37
C LYS A 304 14.28 14.17 7.09
N TYR A 305 13.25 13.33 7.20
CA TYR A 305 12.77 12.53 6.09
C TYR A 305 11.71 13.25 5.26
N PRO A 306 11.67 13.03 3.93
CA PRO A 306 10.63 13.56 3.07
C PRO A 306 9.25 13.00 3.44
N ILE A 307 8.22 13.79 3.17
CA ILE A 307 6.83 13.45 3.38
C ILE A 307 6.15 13.27 2.03
N SER A 308 5.34 12.23 1.93
CA SER A 308 4.43 12.01 0.81
C SER A 308 2.97 12.09 1.29
N TRP A 309 2.15 12.80 0.55
CA TRP A 309 0.73 12.94 0.81
C TRP A 309 -0.08 12.26 -0.28
N SER A 310 -1.12 11.53 0.08
CA SER A 310 -2.11 10.99 -0.84
C SER A 310 -3.50 11.34 -0.37
N CYS A 311 -4.34 11.77 -1.29
CA CYS A 311 -5.78 11.99 -1.08
C CYS A 311 -6.63 10.92 -1.79
N GLU A 312 -5.99 9.94 -2.42
CA GLU A 312 -6.65 8.86 -3.13
C GLU A 312 -7.09 7.78 -2.14
N ILE A 313 -8.39 7.71 -1.90
CA ILE A 313 -9.02 6.67 -1.08
C ILE A 313 -9.61 5.62 -2.02
N GLN A 314 -9.48 4.35 -1.64
CA GLN A 314 -10.02 3.26 -2.44
C GLN A 314 -11.54 3.37 -2.61
N PRO A 315 -12.11 2.91 -3.74
CA PRO A 315 -13.55 3.03 -3.99
C PRO A 315 -14.44 2.48 -2.87
N ILE A 316 -14.04 1.39 -2.24
CA ILE A 316 -14.79 0.76 -1.14
C ILE A 316 -14.87 1.62 0.13
N THR A 317 -13.97 2.60 0.28
CA THR A 317 -13.91 3.50 1.43
C THR A 317 -14.15 4.97 1.06
N HIS A 318 -14.80 5.25 -0.07
CA HIS A 318 -15.11 6.62 -0.52
C HIS A 318 -15.81 7.48 0.54
N LEU A 319 -16.61 6.86 1.42
CA LEU A 319 -17.24 7.55 2.54
C LEU A 319 -16.22 8.28 3.42
N GLN A 320 -15.00 7.75 3.54
CA GLN A 320 -13.95 8.30 4.40
C GLN A 320 -13.12 9.41 3.73
N ASN A 321 -13.47 9.82 2.51
CA ASN A 321 -12.79 10.92 1.83
C ASN A 321 -13.05 12.24 2.58
N TYR A 322 -11.97 13.02 2.83
CA TYR A 322 -12.05 14.32 3.52
C TYR A 322 -12.99 15.31 2.84
N GLN A 323 -13.23 15.18 1.54
CA GLN A 323 -14.12 16.04 0.76
C GLN A 323 -15.59 15.89 1.15
N ASN A 324 -15.93 14.88 1.90
CA ASN A 324 -17.24 14.72 2.53
C ASN A 324 -17.41 15.61 3.80
N LEU A 325 -16.35 16.29 4.24
CA LEU A 325 -16.43 17.31 5.29
C LEU A 325 -17.04 18.60 4.74
N PRO A 326 -17.70 19.40 5.62
CA PRO A 326 -18.25 20.69 5.22
C PRO A 326 -17.18 21.67 4.71
N ALA A 327 -17.55 22.49 3.73
CA ALA A 327 -16.63 23.45 3.11
C ALA A 327 -15.94 24.38 4.12
N HIS A 328 -16.63 24.81 5.19
CA HIS A 328 -16.04 25.68 6.21
C HIS A 328 -14.89 24.97 6.98
N ILE A 329 -15.01 23.67 7.28
CA ILE A 329 -13.92 22.88 7.91
C ILE A 329 -12.76 22.75 6.92
N ILE A 330 -13.05 22.38 5.66
CA ILE A 330 -12.03 22.22 4.63
C ILE A 330 -11.27 23.54 4.42
N ASN A 331 -11.96 24.65 4.27
CA ASN A 331 -11.36 25.98 4.05
C ASN A 331 -10.53 26.44 5.27
N TYR A 332 -11.04 26.22 6.47
CA TYR A 332 -10.28 26.52 7.69
C TYR A 332 -8.96 25.75 7.75
N VAL A 333 -9.01 24.43 7.60
CA VAL A 333 -7.79 23.61 7.64
C VAL A 333 -6.82 24.00 6.53
N LYS A 334 -7.31 24.19 5.29
CA LYS A 334 -6.47 24.65 4.17
C LYS A 334 -5.75 25.97 4.47
N SER A 335 -6.37 26.89 5.19
CA SER A 335 -5.74 28.16 5.58
C SER A 335 -4.60 28.01 6.60
N GLN A 336 -4.53 26.89 7.30
CA GLN A 336 -3.48 26.59 8.29
C GLN A 336 -2.31 25.78 7.71
N ILE A 337 -2.48 25.16 6.53
CA ILE A 337 -1.46 24.32 5.88
C ILE A 337 -0.39 25.22 5.25
N LYS A 338 0.87 24.90 5.50
CA LYS A 338 2.03 25.65 5.01
C LYS A 338 2.74 24.95 3.85
N THR A 339 2.68 23.63 3.78
CA THR A 339 3.38 22.81 2.78
C THR A 339 2.69 22.89 1.43
N GLU A 340 3.38 23.40 0.41
CA GLU A 340 2.84 23.54 -0.95
C GLU A 340 2.40 22.20 -1.55
N SER A 341 3.18 21.14 -1.35
CA SER A 341 2.84 19.79 -1.83
C SER A 341 1.52 19.27 -1.25
N LEU A 342 1.23 19.57 0.03
CA LEU A 342 -0.04 19.20 0.65
C LEU A 342 -1.17 20.08 0.13
N GLN A 343 -0.96 21.40 -0.01
CA GLN A 343 -1.95 22.30 -0.61
C GLN A 343 -2.34 21.85 -2.02
N GLN A 344 -1.36 21.46 -2.84
CA GLN A 344 -1.58 20.94 -4.19
C GLN A 344 -2.31 19.59 -4.21
N ALA A 345 -2.03 18.71 -3.23
CA ALA A 345 -2.71 17.42 -3.11
C ALA A 345 -4.19 17.55 -2.72
N LEU A 346 -4.57 18.64 -2.04
CA LEU A 346 -5.95 18.92 -1.61
C LEU A 346 -6.80 19.51 -2.72
N LEU A 347 -6.98 18.80 -3.82
CA LEU A 347 -7.82 19.22 -4.94
C LEU A 347 -9.33 19.13 -4.59
N PRO A 348 -10.17 20.00 -5.20
CA PRO A 348 -11.62 19.91 -5.01
C PRO A 348 -12.16 18.72 -5.82
N ILE A 349 -12.75 17.76 -5.14
CA ILE A 349 -13.58 16.71 -5.75
C ILE A 349 -14.93 16.73 -5.00
N ASN A 350 -16.04 16.68 -5.72
CA ASN A 350 -17.37 16.66 -5.11
C ASN A 350 -17.83 15.22 -4.88
N HIS A 351 -17.96 14.81 -3.64
CA HIS A 351 -18.65 13.60 -3.26
C HIS A 351 -19.84 13.96 -2.35
N ASN A 352 -21.00 13.37 -2.61
CA ASN A 352 -22.20 13.59 -1.82
C ASN A 352 -22.53 12.33 -1.00
N HIS A 353 -22.03 12.27 0.22
CA HIS A 353 -22.47 11.28 1.21
C HIS A 353 -23.33 11.95 2.28
N SER A 354 -24.28 11.19 2.84
CA SER A 354 -25.14 11.74 3.87
C SER A 354 -24.37 11.98 5.17
N LYS A 355 -24.72 13.08 5.85
CA LYS A 355 -24.14 13.39 7.18
C LYS A 355 -24.34 12.25 8.16
N GLU A 356 -25.47 11.56 8.11
CA GLU A 356 -25.77 10.47 9.02
C GLU A 356 -24.90 9.24 8.77
N SER A 357 -24.62 8.90 7.51
CA SER A 357 -23.70 7.79 7.18
C SER A 357 -22.28 8.05 7.71
N LEU A 358 -21.78 9.29 7.56
CA LEU A 358 -20.48 9.70 8.08
C LEU A 358 -20.44 9.66 9.61
N LYS A 359 -21.50 10.16 10.25
CA LYS A 359 -21.64 10.12 11.71
C LYS A 359 -21.63 8.69 12.25
N ASN A 360 -22.34 7.79 11.57
CA ASN A 360 -22.40 6.38 11.95
C ASN A 360 -21.00 5.73 11.86
N GLU A 361 -20.23 6.01 10.82
CA GLU A 361 -18.87 5.52 10.67
C GLU A 361 -17.97 5.91 11.86
N PHE A 362 -18.02 7.18 12.30
CA PHE A 362 -17.32 7.63 13.50
C PHE A 362 -17.78 6.86 14.75
N LYS A 363 -19.08 6.70 14.96
CA LYS A 363 -19.64 6.02 16.14
C LYS A 363 -19.21 4.56 16.21
N VAL A 364 -19.28 3.83 15.08
CA VAL A 364 -18.88 2.42 15.02
C VAL A 364 -17.39 2.26 15.37
N LEU A 365 -16.53 3.09 14.79
CA LEU A 365 -15.09 3.06 15.06
C LEU A 365 -14.76 3.44 16.50
N LEU A 366 -15.40 4.46 17.06
CA LEU A 366 -15.21 4.86 18.46
C LEU A 366 -15.62 3.76 19.43
N ALA A 367 -16.78 3.14 19.19
CA ALA A 367 -17.28 2.04 20.01
C ALA A 367 -16.34 0.82 19.94
N GLN A 368 -15.95 0.41 18.75
CA GLN A 368 -15.05 -0.71 18.51
C GLN A 368 -13.69 -0.52 19.20
N ARG A 369 -13.18 0.72 19.27
CA ARG A 369 -11.88 1.06 19.88
C ARG A 369 -11.97 1.47 21.35
N LYS A 370 -13.20 1.62 21.88
CA LYS A 370 -13.47 2.10 23.24
C LYS A 370 -12.85 3.48 23.51
N MET A 371 -12.91 4.37 22.52
CA MET A 371 -12.37 5.73 22.57
C MET A 371 -13.48 6.77 22.65
N LYS A 372 -13.18 7.93 23.26
CA LYS A 372 -14.11 9.06 23.33
C LYS A 372 -13.82 10.02 22.16
N ALA A 373 -14.86 10.51 21.50
CA ALA A 373 -14.74 11.42 20.37
C ALA A 373 -13.89 12.67 20.71
N LYS A 374 -14.07 13.22 21.90
CA LYS A 374 -13.34 14.43 22.36
C LYS A 374 -11.83 14.27 22.39
N ASP A 375 -11.33 13.05 22.51
CA ASP A 375 -9.90 12.78 22.65
C ASP A 375 -9.24 12.55 21.27
N VAL A 376 -10.01 12.09 20.27
CA VAL A 376 -9.45 11.57 19.01
C VAL A 376 -10.02 12.21 17.73
N ILE A 377 -11.13 12.96 17.82
CA ILE A 377 -11.75 13.63 16.68
C ILE A 377 -11.59 15.14 16.83
N GLY A 378 -11.21 15.82 15.73
CA GLY A 378 -11.05 17.27 15.71
C GLY A 378 -12.32 18.01 16.13
N PRO A 379 -12.19 19.17 16.82
CA PRO A 379 -13.32 19.85 17.44
C PRO A 379 -14.40 20.26 16.46
N MET A 380 -14.06 20.77 15.27
CA MET A 380 -15.03 21.20 14.27
C MET A 380 -15.78 20.00 13.66
N THR A 381 -15.07 18.91 13.38
CA THR A 381 -15.66 17.65 12.88
C THR A 381 -16.59 17.05 13.93
N ARG A 382 -16.18 17.05 15.19
CA ARG A 382 -16.98 16.56 16.31
C ARG A 382 -18.27 17.37 16.48
N GLU A 383 -18.17 18.70 16.48
CA GLU A 383 -19.33 19.60 16.56
C GLU A 383 -20.27 19.38 15.39
N TYR A 384 -19.77 19.33 14.16
CA TYR A 384 -20.59 19.13 12.96
C TYR A 384 -21.38 17.82 13.00
N PHE A 385 -20.77 16.73 13.44
CA PHE A 385 -21.45 15.42 13.51
C PHE A 385 -22.19 15.16 14.82
N ASN A 386 -22.12 16.06 15.82
CA ASN A 386 -22.67 15.86 17.18
C ASN A 386 -22.16 14.52 17.79
N LEU A 387 -20.85 14.36 17.89
CA LEU A 387 -20.15 13.19 18.44
C LEU A 387 -19.74 13.38 19.90
#